data_7128064119ae0d3ef99a52cd5aa0367f
#
_entry.id   7128064119ae0d3ef99a52cd5aa0367f
#
_cell.length_a   1.000
_cell.length_b   1.000
_cell.length_c   1.000
_cell.angle_alpha   90.00
_cell.angle_beta   90.00
_cell.angle_gamma   90.00
#
_symmetry.space_group_name_H-M   'P 1'
#
loop_
_entity.id
_entity.type
_entity.pdbx_description
1 polymer ?
#
loop_
_entity_poly.entity_id
_entity_poly.type
_entity_poly.pdbx_seq_one_letter_code
_entity_poly.pdbx_strand_id
1 'polypeptide(L)'
;MAIKLSNATFDQLPAEILRPTYDRAQLSPGIVHIGLGNFHRAHQAWYLHRLMQQGRALDWAIVGAGVRPYDEEMRKKMAAQDYLTTLIELDPAATSAEVVGSMIDYVPVEEGNGALIARMAEPDIRIVALTVTEGGYYIDPATGGFDAAHADIVHDAAHPEAPRTAFGAMVAALRKRRDSGVGPFTGQSCDNLQSNGAVLRQTLVSLARLSDPELADWIDTTCTFPNAMVDCIVPATGPTERKLVQELGIDDAVPVTHENFRQWVIEDNFCQGRPDWDKAGGGAQFSDNVHGYEAQKIRILNAGHQVLVNLAEILHVETIGEIMRHEKIHATFRKVMSQEVVPHVVPVPGMTPAQYLDLIDTRFANPKIVDTTRRVAFDGSSRHPGFVLPTVRDALTAGAPVAGLALVEAAWC
;
A
#
# COMPACT_ATOMS: atom_id res chain seq x y z
N MET A 1 -4.28 28.43 18.58
CA MET A 1 -3.16 28.37 17.59
C MET A 1 -2.78 26.90 17.49
N ALA A 2 -2.63 26.35 16.31
CA ALA A 2 -2.22 24.95 16.15
C ALA A 2 -0.78 24.76 16.64
N ILE A 3 -0.50 23.63 17.27
CA ILE A 3 0.80 23.29 17.85
C ILE A 3 1.61 22.56 16.78
N LYS A 4 2.82 23.04 16.48
CA LYS A 4 3.72 22.40 15.51
C LYS A 4 4.06 20.99 16.00
N LEU A 5 3.83 19.99 15.17
CA LEU A 5 4.10 18.59 15.49
C LEU A 5 5.61 18.32 15.56
N SER A 6 6.09 17.87 16.70
CA SER A 6 7.48 17.43 16.93
C SER A 6 7.61 16.64 18.24
N ASN A 7 8.73 15.96 18.45
CA ASN A 7 9.03 15.28 19.73
C ASN A 7 9.01 16.24 20.93
N ALA A 8 9.39 17.51 20.72
CA ALA A 8 9.44 18.50 21.79
C ALA A 8 8.06 19.07 22.17
N THR A 9 7.07 18.92 21.30
CA THR A 9 5.77 19.58 21.46
C THR A 9 4.59 18.63 21.53
N PHE A 10 4.77 17.35 21.21
CA PHE A 10 3.61 16.42 21.13
C PHE A 10 2.91 16.22 22.50
N ASP A 11 3.58 16.45 23.62
CA ASP A 11 2.94 16.44 24.94
C ASP A 11 2.02 17.65 25.19
N GLN A 12 2.15 18.70 24.37
CA GLN A 12 1.31 19.90 24.42
C GLN A 12 0.05 19.79 23.56
N LEU A 13 -0.05 18.73 22.75
CA LEU A 13 -1.22 18.50 21.90
C LEU A 13 -2.48 18.34 22.75
N PRO A 14 -3.69 18.65 22.19
CA PRO A 14 -4.96 18.45 22.86
C PRO A 14 -5.09 17.03 23.44
N ALA A 15 -5.72 16.90 24.60
CA ALA A 15 -5.78 15.65 25.36
C ALA A 15 -6.53 14.52 24.62
N GLU A 16 -7.44 14.88 23.74
CA GLU A 16 -8.18 13.96 22.87
C GLU A 16 -7.36 13.34 21.74
N ILE A 17 -6.18 13.90 21.45
CA ILE A 17 -5.28 13.37 20.41
C ILE A 17 -4.45 12.23 21.01
N LEU A 18 -4.64 11.04 20.47
CA LEU A 18 -3.82 9.89 20.84
C LEU A 18 -2.37 10.09 20.37
N ARG A 19 -1.41 9.64 21.18
CA ARG A 19 0.02 9.88 20.91
C ARG A 19 0.86 8.69 21.33
N PRO A 20 2.14 8.59 20.86
CA PRO A 20 3.07 7.57 21.31
C PRO A 20 3.23 7.58 22.84
N THR A 21 3.07 6.42 23.48
CA THR A 21 3.36 6.21 24.90
C THR A 21 4.72 5.55 25.14
N TYR A 22 5.36 5.08 24.06
CA TYR A 22 6.72 4.52 24.09
C TYR A 22 7.77 5.61 23.89
N ASP A 23 8.95 5.40 24.47
CA ASP A 23 10.09 6.28 24.28
C ASP A 23 10.70 6.08 22.89
N ARG A 24 10.50 7.05 22.01
CA ARG A 24 11.01 7.00 20.62
C ARG A 24 12.54 7.03 20.54
N ALA A 25 13.24 7.48 21.58
CA ALA A 25 14.70 7.42 21.64
C ALA A 25 15.25 5.99 21.83
N GLN A 26 14.40 5.06 22.28
CA GLN A 26 14.75 3.64 22.40
C GLN A 26 14.48 2.83 21.13
N LEU A 27 13.91 3.43 20.09
CA LEU A 27 13.62 2.74 18.85
C LEU A 27 14.90 2.53 18.04
N SER A 28 15.05 1.34 17.47
CA SER A 28 16.09 1.04 16.48
C SER A 28 15.48 0.55 15.15
N PRO A 29 16.16 0.82 14.02
CA PRO A 29 15.61 0.49 12.70
C PRO A 29 15.57 -1.03 12.47
N GLY A 30 14.54 -1.50 11.82
CA GLY A 30 14.39 -2.89 11.37
C GLY A 30 13.81 -2.98 9.96
N ILE A 31 13.17 -1.88 9.51
CA ILE A 31 12.49 -1.81 8.22
C ILE A 31 12.94 -0.56 7.46
N VAL A 32 13.32 -0.74 6.20
CA VAL A 32 13.37 0.36 5.22
C VAL A 32 12.10 0.31 4.39
N HIS A 33 11.38 1.44 4.27
CA HIS A 33 10.20 1.52 3.41
C HIS A 33 10.42 2.50 2.26
N ILE A 34 10.34 2.02 1.02
CA ILE A 34 10.51 2.81 -0.19
C ILE A 34 9.14 3.21 -0.74
N GLY A 35 8.94 4.49 -1.00
CA GLY A 35 7.66 5.03 -1.47
C GLY A 35 6.77 5.49 -0.33
N LEU A 36 7.17 6.54 0.39
CA LEU A 36 6.49 7.03 1.58
C LEU A 36 5.24 7.84 1.26
N GLY A 37 4.19 7.14 0.79
CA GLY A 37 2.87 7.73 0.53
C GLY A 37 1.95 7.79 1.75
N ASN A 38 0.72 8.30 1.52
CA ASN A 38 -0.32 8.32 2.55
C ASN A 38 -0.70 6.92 3.02
N PHE A 39 -0.82 5.97 2.08
CA PHE A 39 -1.22 4.61 2.37
C PHE A 39 -0.26 3.95 3.38
N HIS A 40 1.04 3.97 3.13
CA HIS A 40 2.03 3.39 4.03
C HIS A 40 1.89 3.93 5.46
N ARG A 41 1.73 5.26 5.60
CA ARG A 41 1.65 5.93 6.90
C ARG A 41 0.38 5.56 7.68
N ALA A 42 -0.74 5.37 6.98
CA ALA A 42 -2.01 4.90 7.58
C ALA A 42 -2.10 3.38 7.72
N HIS A 43 -1.16 2.60 7.20
CA HIS A 43 -1.19 1.16 7.15
C HIS A 43 0.02 0.53 7.88
N GLN A 44 1.11 0.16 7.21
CA GLN A 44 2.25 -0.52 7.84
C GLN A 44 2.82 0.26 9.03
N ALA A 45 2.98 1.59 8.90
CA ALA A 45 3.48 2.43 9.98
C ALA A 45 2.52 2.46 11.18
N TRP A 46 1.21 2.45 10.94
CA TRP A 46 0.21 2.37 11.99
C TRP A 46 0.22 1.01 12.72
N TYR A 47 0.25 -0.11 12.00
CA TYR A 47 0.33 -1.43 12.63
C TYR A 47 1.56 -1.56 13.52
N LEU A 48 2.70 -1.05 13.07
CA LEU A 48 3.92 -1.07 13.86
C LEU A 48 3.81 -0.15 15.09
N HIS A 49 3.25 1.06 14.93
CA HIS A 49 2.97 1.97 16.05
C HIS A 49 2.08 1.29 17.11
N ARG A 50 1.04 0.55 16.70
CA ARG A 50 0.16 -0.18 17.64
C ARG A 50 0.92 -1.26 18.43
N LEU A 51 1.89 -1.94 17.84
CA LEU A 51 2.76 -2.88 18.55
C LEU A 51 3.69 -2.13 19.53
N MET A 52 4.27 -1.01 19.11
CA MET A 52 5.12 -0.19 19.98
C MET A 52 4.35 0.39 21.18
N GLN A 53 3.07 0.76 21.01
CA GLN A 53 2.18 1.13 22.11
C GLN A 53 1.99 0.02 23.16
N GLN A 54 2.21 -1.24 22.76
CA GLN A 54 2.18 -2.41 23.65
C GLN A 54 3.56 -2.76 24.23
N GLY A 55 4.60 -1.93 23.98
CA GLY A 55 5.99 -2.21 24.35
C GLY A 55 6.66 -3.30 23.52
N ARG A 56 6.15 -3.59 22.31
CA ARG A 56 6.64 -4.64 21.40
C ARG A 56 7.28 -4.01 20.16
N ALA A 57 8.10 -4.77 19.46
CA ALA A 57 8.70 -4.40 18.17
C ALA A 57 9.46 -3.06 18.17
N LEU A 58 10.11 -2.69 19.28
CA LEU A 58 10.87 -1.45 19.42
C LEU A 58 12.15 -1.46 18.56
N ASP A 59 12.61 -2.63 18.14
CA ASP A 59 13.74 -2.88 17.25
C ASP A 59 13.33 -3.04 15.77
N TRP A 60 12.13 -2.57 15.42
CA TRP A 60 11.56 -2.65 14.07
C TRP A 60 11.14 -1.30 13.51
N ALA A 61 11.68 -0.21 14.05
CA ALA A 61 11.32 1.12 13.57
C ALA A 61 11.58 1.29 12.06
N ILE A 62 10.80 2.17 11.44
CA ILE A 62 10.83 2.39 10.01
C ILE A 62 11.77 3.53 9.66
N VAL A 63 12.61 3.30 8.67
CA VAL A 63 13.35 4.33 7.93
C VAL A 63 12.66 4.51 6.58
N GLY A 64 12.15 5.71 6.33
CA GLY A 64 11.55 6.07 5.05
C GLY A 64 12.59 6.22 3.94
N ALA A 65 12.18 5.99 2.71
CA ALA A 65 13.03 6.18 1.54
C ALA A 65 12.21 6.56 0.30
N GLY A 66 12.87 7.20 -0.65
CA GLY A 66 12.36 7.47 -1.98
C GLY A 66 13.49 7.45 -2.99
N VAL A 67 13.16 7.28 -4.26
CA VAL A 67 14.15 7.21 -5.35
C VAL A 67 13.92 8.27 -6.43
N ARG A 68 12.86 9.09 -6.27
CA ARG A 68 12.53 10.15 -7.22
C ARG A 68 12.86 11.53 -6.61
N PRO A 69 13.30 12.51 -7.41
CA PRO A 69 13.66 13.84 -6.90
C PRO A 69 12.56 14.52 -6.07
N TYR A 70 11.29 14.27 -6.37
CA TYR A 70 10.18 14.85 -5.61
C TYR A 70 10.00 14.21 -4.21
N ASP A 71 10.57 13.03 -3.94
CA ASP A 71 10.52 12.39 -2.62
C ASP A 71 11.34 13.18 -1.58
N GLU A 72 12.32 13.97 -2.03
CA GLU A 72 13.10 14.84 -1.15
C GLU A 72 12.24 15.92 -0.46
N GLU A 73 11.16 16.36 -1.11
CA GLU A 73 10.20 17.27 -0.49
C GLU A 73 9.46 16.59 0.69
N MET A 74 9.05 15.33 0.50
CA MET A 74 8.43 14.55 1.58
C MET A 74 9.43 14.35 2.73
N ARG A 75 10.67 13.99 2.43
CA ARG A 75 11.74 13.84 3.43
C ARG A 75 11.90 15.11 4.27
N LYS A 76 12.00 16.28 3.63
CA LYS A 76 12.13 17.59 4.34
C LYS A 76 10.95 17.86 5.27
N LYS A 77 9.72 17.62 4.79
CA LYS A 77 8.51 17.80 5.60
C LYS A 77 8.49 16.86 6.80
N MET A 78 8.79 15.59 6.59
CA MET A 78 8.83 14.60 7.67
C MET A 78 9.94 14.89 8.69
N ALA A 79 11.14 15.25 8.23
CA ALA A 79 12.26 15.60 9.10
C ALA A 79 11.96 16.85 9.97
N ALA A 80 11.23 17.84 9.41
CA ALA A 80 10.85 19.06 10.15
C ALA A 80 9.88 18.83 11.31
N GLN A 81 9.29 17.61 11.40
CA GLN A 81 8.36 17.18 12.45
C GLN A 81 8.78 15.84 13.08
N ASP A 82 10.09 15.55 13.10
CA ASP A 82 10.69 14.35 13.71
C ASP A 82 10.07 13.04 13.23
N TYR A 83 9.68 12.98 11.94
CA TYR A 83 9.06 11.82 11.27
C TYR A 83 7.72 11.37 11.89
N LEU A 84 7.08 12.21 12.70
CA LEU A 84 5.73 12.00 13.20
C LEU A 84 4.70 12.25 12.10
N THR A 85 3.56 11.58 12.18
CA THR A 85 2.42 11.81 11.28
C THR A 85 1.12 11.76 12.07
N THR A 86 0.25 12.73 11.85
CA THR A 86 -1.12 12.68 12.37
C THR A 86 -1.99 11.88 11.41
N LEU A 87 -2.58 10.78 11.89
CA LEU A 87 -3.65 10.05 11.22
C LEU A 87 -4.99 10.56 11.73
N ILE A 88 -5.90 10.83 10.80
CA ILE A 88 -7.27 11.26 11.10
C ILE A 88 -8.23 10.20 10.56
N GLU A 89 -8.86 9.47 11.46
CA GLU A 89 -9.86 8.47 11.11
C GLU A 89 -11.21 9.13 10.84
N LEU A 90 -11.75 8.88 9.66
CA LEU A 90 -13.02 9.42 9.18
C LEU A 90 -14.12 8.36 9.32
N ASP A 91 -14.47 8.00 10.57
CA ASP A 91 -15.62 7.16 10.86
C ASP A 91 -16.91 7.97 10.61
N PRO A 92 -17.99 7.39 10.03
CA PRO A 92 -19.25 8.08 9.80
C PRO A 92 -19.84 8.76 11.05
N ALA A 93 -19.71 8.13 12.22
CA ALA A 93 -20.26 8.64 13.49
C ALA A 93 -19.33 9.66 14.18
N ALA A 94 -18.01 9.51 14.05
CA ALA A 94 -17.03 10.34 14.76
C ALA A 94 -15.80 10.63 13.89
N THR A 95 -14.97 11.55 14.33
CA THR A 95 -13.63 11.78 13.78
C THR A 95 -12.65 11.69 14.93
N SER A 96 -11.62 10.87 14.80
CA SER A 96 -10.56 10.73 15.79
C SER A 96 -9.20 11.03 15.17
N ALA A 97 -8.22 11.38 16.00
CA ALA A 97 -6.86 11.61 15.52
C ALA A 97 -5.83 10.93 16.43
N GLU A 98 -4.80 10.39 15.79
CA GLU A 98 -3.69 9.70 16.44
C GLU A 98 -2.36 10.14 15.82
N VAL A 99 -1.36 10.43 16.64
CA VAL A 99 0.00 10.69 16.17
C VAL A 99 0.77 9.37 16.11
N VAL A 100 1.20 8.98 14.93
CA VAL A 100 2.01 7.79 14.69
C VAL A 100 3.49 8.15 14.76
N GLY A 101 4.25 7.40 15.56
CA GLY A 101 5.66 7.65 15.83
C GLY A 101 6.61 6.48 15.49
N SER A 102 6.18 5.49 14.72
CA SER A 102 6.97 4.30 14.37
C SER A 102 8.09 4.57 13.34
N MET A 103 8.05 5.71 12.65
CA MET A 103 9.13 6.16 11.78
C MET A 103 10.14 7.00 12.57
N ILE A 104 11.43 6.78 12.32
CA ILE A 104 12.52 7.44 13.05
C ILE A 104 13.52 8.17 12.17
N ASP A 105 13.50 7.91 10.86
CA ASP A 105 14.43 8.49 9.90
C ASP A 105 13.86 8.45 8.48
N TYR A 106 14.50 9.19 7.56
CA TYR A 106 14.25 9.15 6.13
C TYR A 106 15.56 9.36 5.37
N VAL A 107 15.94 8.39 4.56
CA VAL A 107 17.20 8.41 3.80
C VAL A 107 17.23 9.59 2.82
N PRO A 108 18.35 10.36 2.70
CA PRO A 108 18.49 11.38 1.68
C PRO A 108 18.27 10.83 0.27
N VAL A 109 17.57 11.59 -0.57
CA VAL A 109 17.34 11.24 -1.97
C VAL A 109 18.49 11.83 -2.80
N GLU A 110 19.25 10.97 -3.44
CA GLU A 110 20.42 11.36 -4.21
C GLU A 110 20.57 10.53 -5.49
N GLU A 111 21.32 11.04 -6.45
CA GLU A 111 21.62 10.31 -7.68
C GLU A 111 22.40 9.03 -7.36
N GLY A 112 22.03 7.91 -8.01
CA GLY A 112 22.63 6.60 -7.79
C GLY A 112 22.23 5.92 -6.48
N ASN A 113 21.37 6.53 -5.64
CA ASN A 113 20.80 5.93 -4.43
C ASN A 113 21.80 5.36 -3.41
N GLY A 114 23.03 5.94 -3.33
CA GLY A 114 24.12 5.42 -2.49
C GLY A 114 23.75 5.33 -1.02
N ALA A 115 23.13 6.37 -0.45
CA ALA A 115 22.67 6.40 0.94
C ALA A 115 21.59 5.33 1.21
N LEU A 116 20.66 5.13 0.27
CA LEU A 116 19.62 4.10 0.38
C LEU A 116 20.24 2.69 0.33
N ILE A 117 21.16 2.45 -0.60
CA ILE A 117 21.90 1.18 -0.71
C ILE A 117 22.66 0.89 0.59
N ALA A 118 23.36 1.89 1.14
CA ALA A 118 24.10 1.74 2.40
C ALA A 118 23.16 1.40 3.56
N ARG A 119 22.02 2.10 3.70
CA ARG A 119 21.03 1.84 4.75
C ARG A 119 20.43 0.43 4.65
N MET A 120 20.04 -0.03 3.47
CA MET A 120 19.51 -1.38 3.28
C MET A 120 20.57 -2.47 3.48
N ALA A 121 21.85 -2.13 3.34
CA ALA A 121 22.94 -3.08 3.58
C ALA A 121 23.27 -3.28 5.07
N GLU A 122 22.78 -2.45 5.97
CA GLU A 122 23.00 -2.58 7.41
C GLU A 122 22.38 -3.88 7.96
N PRO A 123 23.07 -4.56 8.91
CA PRO A 123 22.61 -5.85 9.47
C PRO A 123 21.24 -5.77 10.15
N ASP A 124 20.92 -4.62 10.76
CA ASP A 124 19.68 -4.42 11.50
C ASP A 124 18.45 -4.30 10.60
N ILE A 125 18.63 -4.01 9.32
CA ILE A 125 17.55 -3.96 8.34
C ILE A 125 17.20 -5.39 7.90
N ARG A 126 16.03 -5.86 8.34
CA ARG A 126 15.54 -7.23 8.12
C ARG A 126 14.42 -7.30 7.09
N ILE A 127 13.74 -6.18 6.83
CA ILE A 127 12.67 -6.05 5.83
C ILE A 127 12.92 -4.79 5.00
N VAL A 128 12.80 -4.91 3.68
CA VAL A 128 12.67 -3.77 2.76
C VAL A 128 11.27 -3.81 2.16
N ALA A 129 10.43 -2.86 2.56
CA ALA A 129 9.05 -2.78 2.15
C ALA A 129 8.85 -1.71 1.05
N LEU A 130 7.81 -1.88 0.23
CA LEU A 130 7.55 -1.07 -0.97
C LEU A 130 6.08 -0.64 -1.05
N THR A 131 5.87 0.65 -1.40
CA THR A 131 4.64 1.17 -1.98
C THR A 131 5.01 2.14 -3.12
N VAL A 132 5.39 1.57 -4.26
CA VAL A 132 5.92 2.30 -5.44
C VAL A 132 4.92 2.37 -6.59
N THR A 133 3.70 1.91 -6.36
CA THR A 133 2.59 1.74 -7.29
C THR A 133 2.82 0.64 -8.34
N GLU A 134 1.73 0.19 -8.95
CA GLU A 134 1.72 -0.95 -9.88
C GLU A 134 2.64 -0.72 -11.08
N GLY A 135 2.66 0.50 -11.63
CA GLY A 135 3.52 0.87 -12.76
C GLY A 135 5.02 0.86 -12.43
N GLY A 136 5.39 0.87 -11.15
CA GLY A 136 6.78 0.86 -10.72
C GLY A 136 7.49 -0.49 -10.86
N TYR A 137 6.77 -1.59 -11.12
CA TYR A 137 7.34 -2.95 -11.13
C TYR A 137 7.93 -3.40 -12.47
N TYR A 138 7.90 -2.56 -13.49
CA TYR A 138 8.47 -2.87 -14.81
C TYR A 138 7.93 -4.17 -15.40
N ILE A 139 6.61 -4.30 -15.41
CA ILE A 139 5.91 -5.43 -16.03
C ILE A 139 5.63 -5.08 -17.49
N ASP A 140 6.04 -5.92 -18.41
CA ASP A 140 5.68 -5.82 -19.83
C ASP A 140 4.18 -6.16 -19.99
N PRO A 141 3.34 -5.22 -20.42
CA PRO A 141 1.91 -5.45 -20.54
C PRO A 141 1.55 -6.50 -21.63
N ALA A 142 2.43 -6.77 -22.58
CA ALA A 142 2.20 -7.75 -23.64
C ALA A 142 2.44 -9.19 -23.16
N THR A 143 3.39 -9.40 -22.26
CA THR A 143 3.78 -10.74 -21.80
C THR A 143 3.39 -11.03 -20.35
N GLY A 144 3.12 -9.99 -19.54
CA GLY A 144 2.95 -10.08 -18.09
C GLY A 144 4.25 -10.38 -17.33
N GLY A 145 5.40 -10.43 -18.04
CA GLY A 145 6.72 -10.69 -17.48
C GLY A 145 7.50 -9.41 -17.17
N PHE A 146 8.74 -9.58 -16.73
CA PHE A 146 9.65 -8.46 -16.46
C PHE A 146 10.08 -7.76 -17.77
N ASP A 147 9.96 -6.43 -17.81
CA ASP A 147 10.39 -5.60 -18.96
C ASP A 147 11.88 -5.27 -18.87
N ALA A 148 12.70 -6.18 -19.36
CA ALA A 148 14.16 -5.98 -19.44
C ALA A 148 14.58 -4.89 -20.44
N ALA A 149 13.70 -4.44 -21.32
CA ALA A 149 13.98 -3.43 -22.33
C ALA A 149 13.66 -2.00 -21.85
N HIS A 150 13.01 -1.83 -20.70
CA HIS A 150 12.75 -0.52 -20.14
C HIS A 150 14.05 0.27 -19.90
N ALA A 151 14.07 1.55 -20.26
CA ALA A 151 15.28 2.38 -20.22
C ALA A 151 15.96 2.43 -18.83
N ASP A 152 15.17 2.51 -17.75
CA ASP A 152 15.69 2.51 -16.39
C ASP A 152 16.29 1.14 -16.01
N ILE A 153 15.73 0.04 -16.49
CA ILE A 153 16.24 -1.33 -16.26
C ILE A 153 17.54 -1.55 -17.00
N VAL A 154 17.61 -1.12 -18.27
CA VAL A 154 18.85 -1.16 -19.06
C VAL A 154 19.94 -0.34 -18.38
N HIS A 155 19.60 0.84 -17.85
CA HIS A 155 20.56 1.67 -17.09
C HIS A 155 21.05 0.95 -15.84
N ASP A 156 20.16 0.41 -15.00
CA ASP A 156 20.52 -0.22 -13.73
C ASP A 156 21.34 -1.51 -13.93
N ALA A 157 21.07 -2.25 -15.00
CA ALA A 157 21.87 -3.41 -15.38
C ALA A 157 23.31 -3.02 -15.80
N ALA A 158 23.45 -1.88 -16.49
CA ALA A 158 24.76 -1.37 -16.93
C ALA A 158 25.52 -0.62 -15.83
N HIS A 159 24.81 -0.06 -14.84
CA HIS A 159 25.36 0.74 -13.74
C HIS A 159 24.90 0.23 -12.36
N PRO A 160 25.25 -1.00 -11.99
CA PRO A 160 24.72 -1.64 -10.77
C PRO A 160 25.17 -0.96 -9.47
N GLU A 161 26.18 -0.10 -9.51
CA GLU A 161 26.67 0.70 -8.37
C GLU A 161 25.94 2.04 -8.20
N ALA A 162 25.23 2.51 -9.24
CA ALA A 162 24.52 3.78 -9.26
C ALA A 162 23.14 3.64 -9.91
N PRO A 163 22.28 2.77 -9.39
CA PRO A 163 20.96 2.49 -9.96
C PRO A 163 20.00 3.67 -9.82
N ARG A 164 19.03 3.75 -10.72
CA ARG A 164 17.95 4.76 -10.72
C ARG A 164 16.68 4.28 -10.07
N THR A 165 16.46 2.96 -10.05
CA THR A 165 15.21 2.38 -9.57
C THR A 165 15.32 1.89 -8.12
N ALA A 166 14.18 1.74 -7.46
CA ALA A 166 14.10 1.09 -6.14
C ALA A 166 14.67 -0.34 -6.20
N PHE A 167 14.34 -1.07 -7.27
CA PHE A 167 14.79 -2.46 -7.45
C PHE A 167 16.28 -2.57 -7.70
N GLY A 168 16.85 -1.65 -8.49
CA GLY A 168 18.31 -1.58 -8.66
C GLY A 168 19.02 -1.27 -7.34
N ALA A 169 18.48 -0.36 -6.53
CA ALA A 169 19.01 -0.08 -5.19
C ALA A 169 18.92 -1.29 -4.26
N MET A 170 17.80 -2.05 -4.30
CA MET A 170 17.64 -3.30 -3.53
C MET A 170 18.64 -4.36 -3.97
N VAL A 171 18.83 -4.58 -5.28
CA VAL A 171 19.82 -5.53 -5.83
C VAL A 171 21.24 -5.14 -5.41
N ALA A 172 21.60 -3.85 -5.48
CA ALA A 172 22.90 -3.35 -5.05
C ALA A 172 23.14 -3.55 -3.54
N ALA A 173 22.12 -3.33 -2.71
CA ALA A 173 22.18 -3.60 -1.28
C ALA A 173 22.34 -5.09 -0.98
N LEU A 174 21.62 -5.97 -1.67
CA LEU A 174 21.73 -7.43 -1.53
C LEU A 174 23.11 -7.94 -1.96
N ARG A 175 23.70 -7.35 -3.02
CA ARG A 175 25.11 -7.62 -3.40
C ARG A 175 26.05 -7.30 -2.26
N LYS A 176 25.96 -6.09 -1.67
CA LYS A 176 26.81 -5.71 -0.53
C LYS A 176 26.63 -6.65 0.66
N ARG A 177 25.40 -7.06 0.97
CA ARG A 177 25.10 -8.00 2.07
C ARG A 177 25.70 -9.37 1.83
N ARG A 178 25.56 -9.94 0.61
CA ARG A 178 26.19 -11.19 0.21
C ARG A 178 27.72 -11.11 0.39
N ASP A 179 28.33 -10.08 -0.19
CA ASP A 179 29.79 -9.94 -0.25
C ASP A 179 30.42 -9.67 1.14
N SER A 180 29.67 -9.07 2.06
CA SER A 180 30.09 -8.83 3.45
C SER A 180 29.65 -9.92 4.44
N GLY A 181 28.96 -10.97 3.98
CA GLY A 181 28.48 -12.06 4.84
C GLY A 181 27.29 -11.66 5.73
N VAL A 182 26.66 -10.53 5.50
CA VAL A 182 25.37 -10.15 6.10
C VAL A 182 24.27 -10.95 5.40
N GLY A 183 23.36 -11.56 6.16
CA GLY A 183 22.25 -12.33 5.59
C GLY A 183 21.30 -11.49 4.73
N PRO A 184 20.41 -12.12 3.93
CA PRO A 184 19.44 -11.42 3.10
C PRO A 184 18.47 -10.58 3.93
N PHE A 185 17.69 -9.70 3.31
CA PHE A 185 16.48 -9.14 3.89
C PHE A 185 15.25 -9.73 3.19
N THR A 186 14.08 -9.65 3.83
CA THR A 186 12.80 -9.93 3.21
C THR A 186 12.36 -8.74 2.36
N GLY A 187 12.05 -8.96 1.08
CA GLY A 187 11.39 -7.97 0.23
C GLY A 187 9.86 -8.05 0.40
N GLN A 188 9.23 -6.96 0.85
CA GLN A 188 7.79 -6.94 1.14
C GLN A 188 7.08 -5.89 0.29
N SER A 189 6.33 -6.35 -0.72
CA SER A 189 5.44 -5.46 -1.47
C SER A 189 4.16 -5.22 -0.67
N CYS A 190 3.77 -3.95 -0.55
CA CYS A 190 2.47 -3.51 -0.04
C CYS A 190 1.67 -2.78 -1.14
N ASP A 191 2.01 -3.00 -2.41
CA ASP A 191 1.29 -2.48 -3.56
C ASP A 191 0.11 -3.37 -3.94
N ASN A 192 -0.85 -2.78 -4.64
CA ASN A 192 -2.11 -3.43 -5.01
C ASN A 192 -1.96 -4.25 -6.31
N LEU A 193 -1.05 -5.22 -6.29
CA LEU A 193 -0.78 -6.16 -7.37
C LEU A 193 -1.19 -7.57 -6.96
N GLN A 194 -1.73 -8.34 -7.89
CA GLN A 194 -1.95 -9.76 -7.67
C GLN A 194 -0.61 -10.48 -7.53
N SER A 195 -0.47 -11.32 -6.49
CA SER A 195 0.78 -12.03 -6.20
C SER A 195 1.99 -11.09 -6.07
N ASN A 196 1.83 -9.98 -5.38
CA ASN A 196 2.78 -8.88 -5.30
C ASN A 196 4.19 -9.31 -4.82
N GLY A 197 4.29 -10.28 -3.91
CA GLY A 197 5.56 -10.86 -3.47
C GLY A 197 6.25 -11.63 -4.61
N ALA A 198 5.49 -12.44 -5.37
CA ALA A 198 6.04 -13.17 -6.52
C ALA A 198 6.50 -12.20 -7.63
N VAL A 199 5.76 -11.12 -7.88
CA VAL A 199 6.15 -10.06 -8.83
C VAL A 199 7.44 -9.38 -8.38
N LEU A 200 7.55 -9.02 -7.09
CA LEU A 200 8.77 -8.43 -6.53
C LEU A 200 9.97 -9.36 -6.68
N ARG A 201 9.81 -10.66 -6.36
CA ARG A 201 10.85 -11.67 -6.55
C ARG A 201 11.28 -11.73 -8.02
N GLN A 202 10.33 -11.83 -8.95
CA GLN A 202 10.60 -11.86 -10.38
C GLN A 202 11.40 -10.63 -10.83
N THR A 203 11.00 -9.44 -10.41
CA THR A 203 11.67 -8.19 -10.77
C THR A 203 13.11 -8.16 -10.27
N LEU A 204 13.36 -8.46 -8.99
CA LEU A 204 14.70 -8.43 -8.40
C LEU A 204 15.63 -9.49 -8.99
N VAL A 205 15.15 -10.73 -9.11
CA VAL A 205 15.94 -11.84 -9.68
C VAL A 205 16.25 -11.58 -11.15
N SER A 206 15.26 -11.12 -11.94
CA SER A 206 15.48 -10.83 -13.35
C SER A 206 16.46 -9.67 -13.56
N LEU A 207 16.33 -8.59 -12.79
CA LEU A 207 17.27 -7.46 -12.85
C LEU A 207 18.68 -7.88 -12.45
N ALA A 208 18.83 -8.60 -11.34
CA ALA A 208 20.15 -9.10 -10.90
C ALA A 208 20.79 -9.98 -11.96
N ARG A 209 20.02 -10.84 -12.63
CA ARG A 209 20.51 -11.76 -13.66
C ARG A 209 21.09 -11.07 -14.89
N LEU A 210 20.68 -9.84 -15.18
CA LEU A 210 21.23 -9.06 -16.29
C LEU A 210 22.71 -8.66 -16.07
N SER A 211 23.16 -8.55 -14.82
CA SER A 211 24.53 -8.10 -14.49
C SER A 211 25.33 -9.10 -13.66
N ASP A 212 24.69 -9.94 -12.84
CA ASP A 212 25.33 -10.88 -11.91
C ASP A 212 24.42 -12.12 -11.72
N PRO A 213 24.56 -13.16 -12.58
CA PRO A 213 23.76 -14.37 -12.46
C PRO A 213 23.91 -15.11 -11.12
N GLU A 214 25.10 -15.09 -10.50
CA GLU A 214 25.32 -15.73 -9.19
C GLU A 214 24.59 -15.00 -8.07
N LEU A 215 24.53 -13.66 -8.14
CA LEU A 215 23.72 -12.87 -7.22
C LEU A 215 22.23 -13.16 -7.41
N ALA A 216 21.76 -13.30 -8.66
CA ALA A 216 20.37 -13.64 -8.94
C ALA A 216 19.98 -14.98 -8.30
N ASP A 217 20.83 -16.01 -8.44
CA ASP A 217 20.61 -17.33 -7.83
C ASP A 217 20.66 -17.27 -6.30
N TRP A 218 21.55 -16.45 -5.72
CA TRP A 218 21.59 -16.22 -4.28
C TRP A 218 20.33 -15.50 -3.77
N ILE A 219 19.86 -14.45 -4.46
CA ILE A 219 18.60 -13.76 -4.12
C ILE A 219 17.43 -14.75 -4.18
N ASP A 220 17.35 -15.52 -5.26
CA ASP A 220 16.25 -16.45 -5.51
C ASP A 220 16.12 -17.55 -4.45
N THR A 221 17.24 -17.96 -3.87
CA THR A 221 17.31 -19.08 -2.92
C THR A 221 17.34 -18.65 -1.46
N THR A 222 17.78 -17.42 -1.14
CA THR A 222 17.97 -17.00 0.26
C THR A 222 17.04 -15.89 0.72
N CYS A 223 16.62 -15.00 -0.20
CA CYS A 223 15.65 -13.97 0.13
C CYS A 223 14.22 -14.52 0.16
N THR A 224 13.35 -13.87 0.92
CA THR A 224 11.91 -14.19 0.95
C THR A 224 11.08 -13.01 0.47
N PHE A 225 9.94 -13.32 -0.15
CA PHE A 225 9.06 -12.35 -0.78
C PHE A 225 7.60 -12.72 -0.47
N PRO A 226 7.12 -12.46 0.76
CA PRO A 226 5.76 -12.80 1.13
C PRO A 226 4.76 -12.03 0.27
N ASN A 227 3.74 -12.75 -0.22
CA ASN A 227 2.58 -12.10 -0.78
C ASN A 227 1.78 -11.41 0.32
N ALA A 228 1.14 -10.28 -0.01
CA ALA A 228 0.31 -9.58 0.94
C ALA A 228 -0.90 -8.93 0.25
N MET A 229 -2.08 -9.07 0.85
CA MET A 229 -3.26 -8.29 0.50
C MET A 229 -3.41 -7.16 1.50
N VAL A 230 -3.42 -5.93 1.01
CA VAL A 230 -3.57 -4.70 1.80
C VAL A 230 -4.88 -4.02 1.46
N ASP A 231 -5.58 -3.49 2.46
CA ASP A 231 -6.83 -2.74 2.26
C ASP A 231 -7.04 -1.67 3.33
N CYS A 232 -7.14 -0.44 2.88
CA CYS A 232 -7.56 0.76 3.60
C CYS A 232 -7.78 1.88 2.58
N ILE A 233 -8.91 2.53 2.61
CA ILE A 233 -9.14 3.72 1.75
C ILE A 233 -8.44 4.91 2.40
N VAL A 234 -7.44 5.43 1.71
CA VAL A 234 -6.63 6.55 2.15
C VAL A 234 -6.60 7.61 1.04
N PRO A 235 -7.43 8.66 1.14
CA PRO A 235 -7.46 9.74 0.16
C PRO A 235 -6.14 10.53 0.10
N ALA A 236 -5.94 11.28 -0.97
CA ALA A 236 -4.80 12.18 -1.09
C ALA A 236 -4.92 13.34 -0.10
N THR A 237 -3.79 13.78 0.48
CA THR A 237 -3.76 14.94 1.36
C THR A 237 -3.75 16.23 0.54
N GLY A 238 -4.79 17.02 0.70
CA GLY A 238 -4.96 18.33 0.09
C GLY A 238 -5.07 19.48 1.11
N PRO A 239 -5.54 20.65 0.68
CA PRO A 239 -5.81 21.79 1.57
C PRO A 239 -6.86 21.47 2.65
N THR A 240 -7.87 20.66 2.32
CA THR A 240 -8.94 20.27 3.22
C THR A 240 -8.41 19.47 4.41
N GLU A 241 -7.57 18.46 4.16
CA GLU A 241 -6.99 17.63 5.20
C GLU A 241 -6.02 18.41 6.09
N ARG A 242 -5.24 19.32 5.49
CA ARG A 242 -4.38 20.23 6.26
C ARG A 242 -5.18 21.19 7.14
N LYS A 243 -6.31 21.70 6.64
CA LYS A 243 -7.21 22.52 7.44
C LYS A 243 -7.83 21.72 8.58
N LEU A 244 -8.27 20.50 8.32
CA LEU A 244 -8.87 19.62 9.32
C LEU A 244 -7.89 19.35 10.48
N VAL A 245 -6.62 19.03 10.19
CA VAL A 245 -5.63 18.80 11.25
C VAL A 245 -5.34 20.06 12.06
N GLN A 246 -5.37 21.24 11.43
CA GLN A 246 -5.22 22.53 12.13
C GLN A 246 -6.42 22.84 13.05
N GLU A 247 -7.64 22.50 12.63
CA GLU A 247 -8.85 22.62 13.46
C GLU A 247 -8.80 21.69 14.68
N LEU A 248 -8.08 20.56 14.58
CA LEU A 248 -7.78 19.66 15.69
C LEU A 248 -6.61 20.20 16.60
N GLY A 249 -6.09 21.37 16.32
CA GLY A 249 -5.04 22.02 17.11
C GLY A 249 -3.61 21.55 16.77
N ILE A 250 -3.40 20.86 15.65
CA ILE A 250 -2.10 20.31 15.23
C ILE A 250 -1.64 21.00 13.95
N ASP A 251 -0.39 21.44 13.90
CA ASP A 251 0.29 21.89 12.68
C ASP A 251 1.19 20.75 12.18
N ASP A 252 0.62 19.92 11.32
CA ASP A 252 1.26 18.80 10.64
C ASP A 252 1.33 19.10 9.13
N ALA A 253 2.52 19.09 8.56
CA ALA A 253 2.74 19.38 7.15
C ALA A 253 2.25 18.27 6.20
N VAL A 254 2.07 17.06 6.72
CA VAL A 254 1.77 15.85 5.94
C VAL A 254 0.74 14.93 6.64
N PRO A 255 -0.38 15.48 7.13
CA PRO A 255 -1.40 14.67 7.80
C PRO A 255 -2.00 13.67 6.82
N VAL A 256 -2.55 12.58 7.35
CA VAL A 256 -3.23 11.55 6.55
C VAL A 256 -4.64 11.32 7.06
N THR A 257 -5.62 11.40 6.19
CA THR A 257 -6.99 10.96 6.47
C THR A 257 -7.19 9.54 5.93
N HIS A 258 -7.96 8.73 6.63
CA HIS A 258 -8.28 7.37 6.24
C HIS A 258 -9.65 6.96 6.76
N GLU A 259 -10.22 5.89 6.16
CA GLU A 259 -11.44 5.27 6.66
C GLU A 259 -11.21 4.51 7.97
N ASN A 260 -12.28 4.11 8.64
CA ASN A 260 -12.26 3.31 9.87
C ASN A 260 -12.06 1.79 9.63
N PHE A 261 -11.70 1.38 8.41
CA PHE A 261 -11.40 0.00 8.04
C PHE A 261 -9.94 -0.16 7.65
N ARG A 262 -9.33 -1.25 8.11
CA ARG A 262 -8.01 -1.74 7.66
C ARG A 262 -8.05 -3.25 7.59
N GLN A 263 -7.35 -3.80 6.61
CA GLN A 263 -7.07 -5.23 6.54
C GLN A 263 -5.68 -5.45 5.95
N TRP A 264 -4.94 -6.37 6.53
CA TRP A 264 -3.63 -6.80 6.02
C TRP A 264 -3.50 -8.31 6.16
N VAL A 265 -3.54 -9.02 5.06
CA VAL A 265 -3.33 -10.47 5.02
C VAL A 265 -1.95 -10.74 4.45
N ILE A 266 -1.11 -11.48 5.17
CA ILE A 266 0.31 -11.60 4.89
C ILE A 266 0.67 -13.10 4.87
N GLU A 267 1.45 -13.51 3.88
CA GLU A 267 2.11 -14.81 3.87
C GLU A 267 3.22 -14.83 4.93
N ASP A 268 3.25 -15.87 5.78
CA ASP A 268 4.25 -15.95 6.86
C ASP A 268 5.58 -16.54 6.37
N ASN A 269 6.30 -15.77 5.56
CA ASN A 269 7.54 -16.17 4.91
C ASN A 269 8.60 -15.06 5.00
N PHE A 270 9.34 -15.02 6.13
CA PHE A 270 10.32 -13.97 6.45
C PHE A 270 11.66 -14.57 6.82
N CYS A 271 12.74 -14.25 6.07
CA CYS A 271 14.06 -14.86 6.24
C CYS A 271 14.82 -14.41 7.49
N GLN A 272 14.47 -13.26 8.09
CA GLN A 272 15.10 -12.75 9.31
C GLN A 272 14.08 -12.37 10.40
N GLY A 273 12.93 -13.06 10.43
CA GLY A 273 11.85 -12.75 11.35
C GLY A 273 11.04 -11.51 10.93
N ARG A 274 10.07 -11.18 11.73
CA ARG A 274 9.12 -10.11 11.50
C ARG A 274 8.45 -9.64 12.79
N PRO A 275 7.84 -8.44 12.83
CA PRO A 275 6.92 -8.05 13.91
C PRO A 275 5.67 -8.95 13.94
N ASP A 276 5.06 -9.07 15.11
CA ASP A 276 3.79 -9.79 15.32
C ASP A 276 2.60 -8.92 14.91
N TRP A 277 2.51 -8.52 13.65
CA TRP A 277 1.47 -7.59 13.17
C TRP A 277 0.05 -8.05 13.48
N ASP A 278 -0.20 -9.36 13.56
CA ASP A 278 -1.48 -9.93 13.97
C ASP A 278 -1.89 -9.57 15.41
N LYS A 279 -0.96 -9.10 16.23
CA LYS A 279 -1.20 -8.60 17.60
C LYS A 279 -1.45 -7.09 17.65
N ALA A 280 -1.26 -6.38 16.55
CA ALA A 280 -1.49 -4.94 16.50
C ALA A 280 -2.98 -4.55 16.55
N GLY A 281 -3.88 -5.48 16.24
CA GLY A 281 -5.29 -5.21 15.96
C GLY A 281 -5.50 -4.71 14.51
N GLY A 282 -6.67 -4.18 14.20
CA GLY A 282 -6.93 -3.56 12.90
C GLY A 282 -6.96 -4.52 11.70
N GLY A 283 -7.19 -5.83 11.92
CA GLY A 283 -7.38 -6.81 10.83
C GLY A 283 -6.11 -7.28 10.14
N ALA A 284 -4.92 -7.14 10.76
CA ALA A 284 -3.72 -7.82 10.29
C ALA A 284 -3.76 -9.30 10.66
N GLN A 285 -3.41 -10.18 9.71
CA GLN A 285 -3.37 -11.63 9.93
C GLN A 285 -2.35 -12.30 9.00
N PHE A 286 -1.78 -13.41 9.47
CA PHE A 286 -0.97 -14.29 8.63
C PHE A 286 -1.84 -15.41 8.06
N SER A 287 -1.63 -15.75 6.78
CA SER A 287 -2.44 -16.76 6.08
C SER A 287 -1.67 -17.42 4.94
N ASP A 288 -1.89 -18.72 4.78
CA ASP A 288 -1.41 -19.47 3.61
C ASP A 288 -2.33 -19.25 2.38
N ASN A 289 -3.45 -18.56 2.54
CA ASN A 289 -4.44 -18.30 1.47
C ASN A 289 -4.54 -16.81 1.13
N VAL A 290 -3.41 -16.11 1.00
CA VAL A 290 -3.41 -14.67 0.61
C VAL A 290 -4.13 -14.45 -0.71
N HIS A 291 -3.94 -15.34 -1.70
CA HIS A 291 -4.58 -15.23 -3.01
C HIS A 291 -6.12 -15.26 -2.97
N GLY A 292 -6.71 -15.99 -2.03
CA GLY A 292 -8.16 -15.98 -1.83
C GLY A 292 -8.67 -14.61 -1.40
N TYR A 293 -7.95 -13.96 -0.48
CA TYR A 293 -8.28 -12.61 -0.02
C TYR A 293 -8.02 -11.54 -1.10
N GLU A 294 -6.93 -11.68 -1.87
CA GLU A 294 -6.66 -10.83 -3.04
C GLU A 294 -7.80 -10.91 -4.06
N ALA A 295 -8.20 -12.13 -4.43
CA ALA A 295 -9.28 -12.35 -5.39
C ALA A 295 -10.59 -11.76 -4.90
N GLN A 296 -10.93 -11.94 -3.62
CA GLN A 296 -12.14 -11.37 -3.03
C GLN A 296 -12.10 -9.84 -3.07
N LYS A 297 -10.98 -9.21 -2.67
CA LYS A 297 -10.82 -7.77 -2.72
C LYS A 297 -10.87 -7.24 -4.14
N ILE A 298 -10.09 -7.81 -5.05
CA ILE A 298 -9.99 -7.35 -6.45
C ILE A 298 -11.34 -7.44 -7.14
N ARG A 299 -12.05 -8.57 -7.00
CA ARG A 299 -13.32 -8.81 -7.68
C ARG A 299 -14.50 -8.10 -7.05
N ILE A 300 -14.48 -7.83 -5.74
CA ILE A 300 -15.63 -7.18 -5.07
C ILE A 300 -15.36 -5.70 -4.82
N LEU A 301 -14.22 -5.32 -4.22
CA LEU A 301 -13.94 -3.91 -3.95
C LEU A 301 -13.48 -3.18 -5.21
N ASN A 302 -12.42 -3.66 -5.88
CA ASN A 302 -11.82 -2.93 -6.99
C ASN A 302 -12.73 -2.94 -8.23
N ALA A 303 -13.33 -4.09 -8.58
CA ALA A 303 -14.32 -4.15 -9.64
C ALA A 303 -15.61 -3.40 -9.27
N GLY A 304 -16.02 -3.43 -7.99
CA GLY A 304 -17.16 -2.64 -7.50
C GLY A 304 -16.99 -1.14 -7.73
N HIS A 305 -15.79 -0.61 -7.54
CA HIS A 305 -15.45 0.76 -7.94
C HIS A 305 -15.69 0.98 -9.44
N GLN A 306 -15.23 0.07 -10.32
CA GLN A 306 -15.41 0.21 -11.77
C GLN A 306 -16.90 0.14 -12.19
N VAL A 307 -17.71 -0.62 -11.46
CA VAL A 307 -19.18 -0.64 -11.68
C VAL A 307 -19.81 0.75 -11.44
N LEU A 308 -19.29 1.50 -10.48
CA LEU A 308 -19.83 2.81 -10.09
C LEU A 308 -19.26 3.98 -10.90
N VAL A 309 -17.93 4.02 -11.06
CA VAL A 309 -17.23 5.26 -11.47
C VAL A 309 -17.49 5.63 -12.92
N ASN A 310 -17.60 4.68 -13.84
CA ASN A 310 -17.86 5.00 -15.25
C ASN A 310 -19.29 5.54 -15.43
N LEU A 311 -20.25 5.01 -14.70
CA LEU A 311 -21.62 5.56 -14.66
C LEU A 311 -21.65 6.95 -14.00
N ALA A 312 -20.83 7.14 -12.95
CA ALA A 312 -20.72 8.42 -12.25
C ALA A 312 -20.11 9.51 -13.13
N GLU A 313 -19.05 9.20 -13.91
CA GLU A 313 -18.46 10.14 -14.88
C GLU A 313 -19.49 10.58 -15.94
N ILE A 314 -20.28 9.65 -16.47
CA ILE A 314 -21.36 9.97 -17.43
C ILE A 314 -22.43 10.87 -16.80
N LEU A 315 -22.74 10.66 -15.52
CA LEU A 315 -23.74 11.42 -14.78
C LEU A 315 -23.18 12.70 -14.13
N HIS A 316 -21.90 12.98 -14.27
CA HIS A 316 -21.18 14.11 -13.65
C HIS A 316 -21.31 14.12 -12.13
N VAL A 317 -21.25 12.94 -11.48
CA VAL A 317 -21.21 12.81 -10.02
C VAL A 317 -19.77 12.74 -9.56
N GLU A 318 -19.38 13.59 -8.62
CA GLU A 318 -17.97 13.83 -8.30
C GLU A 318 -17.34 12.80 -7.36
N THR A 319 -18.14 12.19 -6.45
CA THR A 319 -17.61 11.32 -5.43
C THR A 319 -18.32 9.96 -5.35
N ILE A 320 -17.58 8.96 -4.83
CA ILE A 320 -18.13 7.61 -4.60
C ILE A 320 -19.31 7.68 -3.60
N GLY A 321 -19.17 8.44 -2.50
CA GLY A 321 -20.25 8.59 -1.53
C GLY A 321 -21.50 9.23 -2.12
N GLU A 322 -21.37 10.14 -3.11
CA GLU A 322 -22.51 10.73 -3.80
C GLU A 322 -23.20 9.76 -4.75
N ILE A 323 -22.45 9.02 -5.55
CA ILE A 323 -23.03 8.06 -6.49
C ILE A 323 -23.73 6.92 -5.74
N MET A 324 -23.27 6.53 -4.56
CA MET A 324 -23.94 5.54 -3.71
C MET A 324 -25.30 6.03 -3.18
N ARG A 325 -25.53 7.34 -3.08
CA ARG A 325 -26.85 7.91 -2.74
C ARG A 325 -27.83 7.95 -3.91
N HIS A 326 -27.35 7.70 -5.12
CA HIS A 326 -28.19 7.66 -6.31
C HIS A 326 -28.91 6.31 -6.40
N GLU A 327 -30.18 6.25 -5.98
CA GLU A 327 -30.97 5.03 -5.79
C GLU A 327 -30.85 4.01 -6.95
N LYS A 328 -31.00 4.46 -8.20
CA LYS A 328 -30.96 3.57 -9.36
C LYS A 328 -29.54 2.99 -9.61
N ILE A 329 -28.50 3.79 -9.39
CA ILE A 329 -27.12 3.35 -9.59
C ILE A 329 -26.74 2.38 -8.47
N HIS A 330 -27.05 2.70 -7.21
CA HIS A 330 -26.83 1.81 -6.09
C HIS A 330 -27.55 0.48 -6.26
N ALA A 331 -28.84 0.49 -6.68
CA ALA A 331 -29.56 -0.74 -7.00
C ALA A 331 -28.90 -1.55 -8.14
N THR A 332 -28.39 -0.86 -9.16
CA THR A 332 -27.64 -1.51 -10.26
C THR A 332 -26.34 -2.11 -9.74
N PHE A 333 -25.56 -1.37 -8.96
CA PHE A 333 -24.35 -1.86 -8.31
C PHE A 333 -24.63 -3.13 -7.49
N ARG A 334 -25.61 -3.08 -6.57
CA ARG A 334 -25.98 -4.23 -5.76
C ARG A 334 -26.40 -5.44 -6.60
N LYS A 335 -27.15 -5.21 -7.68
CA LYS A 335 -27.60 -6.28 -8.57
C LYS A 335 -26.43 -6.91 -9.32
N VAL A 336 -25.57 -6.12 -9.98
CA VAL A 336 -24.41 -6.62 -10.72
C VAL A 336 -23.49 -7.39 -9.79
N MET A 337 -23.14 -6.80 -8.65
CA MET A 337 -22.20 -7.41 -7.71
C MET A 337 -22.75 -8.71 -7.11
N SER A 338 -24.02 -8.75 -6.69
CA SER A 338 -24.59 -9.94 -6.04
C SER A 338 -24.90 -11.07 -7.02
N GLN A 339 -25.28 -10.76 -8.28
CA GLN A 339 -25.75 -11.75 -9.24
C GLN A 339 -24.67 -12.19 -10.24
N GLU A 340 -23.70 -11.31 -10.58
CA GLU A 340 -22.72 -11.56 -11.62
C GLU A 340 -21.27 -11.62 -11.10
N VAL A 341 -20.97 -11.10 -9.91
CA VAL A 341 -19.62 -11.11 -9.33
C VAL A 341 -19.50 -12.11 -8.18
N VAL A 342 -20.29 -11.94 -7.13
CA VAL A 342 -20.25 -12.77 -5.90
C VAL A 342 -20.27 -14.28 -6.18
N PRO A 343 -21.08 -14.82 -7.13
CA PRO A 343 -21.09 -16.25 -7.41
C PRO A 343 -19.75 -16.82 -7.93
N HIS A 344 -18.86 -15.97 -8.43
CA HIS A 344 -17.56 -16.34 -8.99
C HIS A 344 -16.38 -16.03 -8.06
N VAL A 345 -16.65 -15.72 -6.80
CA VAL A 345 -15.62 -15.44 -5.79
C VAL A 345 -15.64 -16.53 -4.71
N VAL A 346 -14.49 -17.13 -4.48
CA VAL A 346 -14.35 -18.18 -3.46
C VAL A 346 -14.38 -17.56 -2.07
N PRO A 347 -15.12 -18.14 -1.10
CA PRO A 347 -15.10 -17.69 0.28
C PRO A 347 -13.70 -17.80 0.91
N VAL A 348 -13.38 -16.85 1.79
CA VAL A 348 -12.17 -16.91 2.62
C VAL A 348 -12.55 -17.22 4.08
N PRO A 349 -11.61 -17.70 4.91
CA PRO A 349 -11.89 -17.96 6.32
C PRO A 349 -12.51 -16.73 7.02
N GLY A 350 -13.65 -16.93 7.64
CA GLY A 350 -14.34 -15.90 8.41
C GLY A 350 -15.16 -14.88 7.60
N MET A 351 -15.14 -14.93 6.26
CA MET A 351 -15.87 -13.97 5.42
C MET A 351 -16.33 -14.57 4.09
N THR A 352 -17.63 -14.62 3.88
CA THR A 352 -18.22 -14.97 2.59
C THR A 352 -18.16 -13.78 1.62
N PRO A 353 -18.16 -14.00 0.29
CA PRO A 353 -18.21 -12.92 -0.69
C PRO A 353 -19.43 -12.00 -0.55
N ALA A 354 -20.57 -12.54 -0.13
CA ALA A 354 -21.77 -11.74 0.13
C ALA A 354 -21.59 -10.80 1.34
N GLN A 355 -21.03 -11.30 2.45
CA GLN A 355 -20.71 -10.47 3.63
C GLN A 355 -19.67 -9.39 3.28
N TYR A 356 -18.69 -9.74 2.45
CA TYR A 356 -17.70 -8.76 2.00
C TYR A 356 -18.33 -7.68 1.10
N LEU A 357 -19.29 -8.06 0.23
CA LEU A 357 -20.07 -7.08 -0.54
C LEU A 357 -20.85 -6.12 0.35
N ASP A 358 -21.50 -6.61 1.42
CA ASP A 358 -22.23 -5.76 2.38
C ASP A 358 -21.27 -4.79 3.11
N LEU A 359 -20.06 -5.26 3.45
CA LEU A 359 -19.02 -4.41 4.02
C LEU A 359 -18.60 -3.31 3.02
N ILE A 360 -18.35 -3.66 1.76
CA ILE A 360 -17.97 -2.70 0.71
C ILE A 360 -19.08 -1.67 0.46
N ASP A 361 -20.30 -2.09 0.43
CA ASP A 361 -21.47 -1.21 0.31
C ASP A 361 -21.48 -0.12 1.39
N THR A 362 -21.25 -0.53 2.64
CA THR A 362 -21.16 0.39 3.79
C THR A 362 -19.96 1.34 3.68
N ARG A 363 -18.79 0.84 3.27
CA ARG A 363 -17.56 1.63 3.11
C ARG A 363 -17.70 2.68 2.02
N PHE A 364 -18.25 2.32 0.85
CA PHE A 364 -18.49 3.22 -0.27
C PHE A 364 -19.51 4.31 0.06
N ALA A 365 -20.48 4.00 0.90
CA ALA A 365 -21.49 4.94 1.34
C ALA A 365 -20.99 5.94 2.42
N ASN A 366 -19.75 5.83 2.91
CA ASN A 366 -19.21 6.71 3.94
C ASN A 366 -19.11 8.16 3.43
N PRO A 367 -19.91 9.11 3.93
CA PRO A 367 -19.95 10.49 3.42
C PRO A 367 -18.71 11.33 3.81
N LYS A 368 -17.91 10.86 4.76
CA LYS A 368 -16.69 11.55 5.20
C LYS A 368 -15.48 11.22 4.33
N ILE A 369 -15.53 10.13 3.58
CA ILE A 369 -14.47 9.75 2.64
C ILE A 369 -14.74 10.45 1.30
N VAL A 370 -13.94 11.46 1.02
CA VAL A 370 -14.00 12.18 -0.26
C VAL A 370 -13.07 11.48 -1.25
N ASP A 371 -13.57 10.44 -1.89
CA ASP A 371 -12.87 9.76 -2.98
C ASP A 371 -13.54 10.10 -4.31
N THR A 372 -12.78 10.76 -5.21
CA THR A 372 -13.37 11.27 -6.47
C THR A 372 -13.51 10.15 -7.49
N THR A 373 -14.65 10.14 -8.18
CA THR A 373 -14.95 9.21 -9.27
C THR A 373 -13.88 9.28 -10.35
N ARG A 374 -13.41 10.50 -10.68
CA ARG A 374 -12.34 10.74 -11.67
C ARG A 374 -11.02 10.05 -11.30
N ARG A 375 -10.59 10.13 -10.02
CA ARG A 375 -9.39 9.45 -9.53
C ARG A 375 -9.52 7.94 -9.65
N VAL A 376 -10.68 7.40 -9.30
CA VAL A 376 -10.93 5.95 -9.32
C VAL A 376 -11.16 5.43 -10.75
N ALA A 377 -11.70 6.22 -11.66
CA ALA A 377 -11.83 5.85 -13.08
C ALA A 377 -10.50 5.94 -13.86
N PHE A 378 -9.52 6.68 -13.34
CA PHE A 378 -8.23 6.85 -14.01
C PHE A 378 -7.55 5.49 -14.24
N ASP A 379 -6.88 5.36 -15.39
CA ASP A 379 -6.19 4.13 -15.82
C ASP A 379 -7.12 2.91 -15.99
N GLY A 380 -8.32 3.13 -16.54
CA GLY A 380 -9.29 2.06 -16.81
C GLY A 380 -8.75 0.96 -17.70
N SER A 381 -7.85 1.27 -18.65
CA SER A 381 -7.20 0.31 -19.54
C SER A 381 -6.36 -0.76 -18.82
N SER A 382 -5.81 -0.44 -17.65
CA SER A 382 -5.13 -1.41 -16.79
C SER A 382 -6.09 -2.07 -15.79
N ARG A 383 -7.06 -1.31 -15.28
CA ARG A 383 -7.98 -1.76 -14.20
C ARG A 383 -9.05 -2.73 -14.69
N HIS A 384 -9.70 -2.46 -15.81
CA HIS A 384 -10.75 -3.35 -16.32
C HIS A 384 -10.23 -4.75 -16.65
N PRO A 385 -9.09 -4.93 -17.36
CA PRO A 385 -8.48 -6.25 -17.57
C PRO A 385 -8.11 -6.98 -16.29
N GLY A 386 -7.68 -6.26 -15.24
CA GLY A 386 -7.27 -6.86 -13.98
C GLY A 386 -8.43 -7.14 -13.01
N PHE A 387 -9.45 -6.29 -12.99
CA PHE A 387 -10.48 -6.33 -11.96
C PHE A 387 -11.82 -6.88 -12.45
N VAL A 388 -12.26 -6.51 -13.66
CA VAL A 388 -13.61 -6.85 -14.18
C VAL A 388 -13.57 -8.08 -15.09
N LEU A 389 -12.70 -8.07 -16.09
CA LEU A 389 -12.67 -9.12 -17.14
C LEU A 389 -12.39 -10.54 -16.62
N PRO A 390 -11.62 -10.77 -15.53
CA PRO A 390 -11.49 -12.14 -14.98
C PRO A 390 -12.82 -12.72 -14.55
N THR A 391 -13.69 -11.93 -13.91
CA THR A 391 -15.04 -12.37 -13.52
C THR A 391 -15.93 -12.60 -14.73
N VAL A 392 -15.84 -11.75 -15.76
CA VAL A 392 -16.57 -11.96 -17.02
C VAL A 392 -16.19 -13.30 -17.67
N ARG A 393 -14.90 -13.62 -17.73
CA ARG A 393 -14.40 -14.90 -18.30
C ARG A 393 -14.91 -16.11 -17.51
N ASP A 394 -14.85 -16.05 -16.18
CA ASP A 394 -15.33 -17.13 -15.32
C ASP A 394 -16.84 -17.33 -15.48
N ALA A 395 -17.62 -16.23 -15.49
CA ALA A 395 -19.08 -16.29 -15.70
C ALA A 395 -19.45 -16.86 -17.06
N LEU A 396 -18.81 -16.43 -18.15
CA LEU A 396 -19.04 -16.97 -19.49
C LEU A 396 -18.69 -18.45 -19.56
N THR A 397 -17.59 -18.87 -18.94
CA THR A 397 -17.20 -20.29 -18.88
C THR A 397 -18.23 -21.13 -18.13
N ALA A 398 -18.84 -20.56 -17.09
CA ALA A 398 -19.89 -21.21 -16.31
C ALA A 398 -21.29 -21.10 -16.96
N GLY A 399 -21.44 -20.43 -18.12
CA GLY A 399 -22.73 -20.16 -18.73
C GLY A 399 -23.63 -19.23 -17.92
N ALA A 400 -23.04 -18.41 -17.04
CA ALA A 400 -23.74 -17.46 -16.17
C ALA A 400 -23.97 -16.11 -16.88
N PRO A 401 -24.95 -15.29 -16.42
CA PRO A 401 -25.21 -13.98 -17.02
C PRO A 401 -24.07 -12.99 -16.75
N VAL A 402 -23.81 -12.11 -17.73
CA VAL A 402 -22.79 -11.04 -17.67
C VAL A 402 -23.34 -9.70 -18.19
N ALA A 403 -24.66 -9.53 -18.24
CA ALA A 403 -25.26 -8.34 -18.84
C ALA A 403 -24.91 -7.05 -18.08
N GLY A 404 -24.84 -7.12 -16.76
CA GLY A 404 -24.45 -5.99 -15.91
C GLY A 404 -22.97 -5.68 -16.06
N LEU A 405 -22.10 -6.68 -16.08
CA LEU A 405 -20.66 -6.50 -16.33
C LEU A 405 -20.40 -5.97 -17.76
N ALA A 406 -21.16 -6.42 -18.75
CA ALA A 406 -21.08 -5.86 -20.11
C ALA A 406 -21.51 -4.39 -20.18
N LEU A 407 -22.51 -3.97 -19.37
CA LEU A 407 -22.87 -2.56 -19.23
C LEU A 407 -21.70 -1.75 -18.62
N VAL A 408 -20.99 -2.30 -17.64
CA VAL A 408 -19.81 -1.65 -17.03
C VAL A 408 -18.71 -1.40 -18.06
N GLU A 409 -18.40 -2.41 -18.89
CA GLU A 409 -17.43 -2.27 -19.98
C GLU A 409 -17.89 -1.26 -21.03
N ALA A 410 -19.17 -1.26 -21.41
CA ALA A 410 -19.73 -0.31 -22.37
C ALA A 410 -19.75 1.14 -21.82
N ALA A 411 -19.90 1.32 -20.52
CA ALA A 411 -19.85 2.64 -19.89
C ALA A 411 -18.41 3.19 -19.78
N TRP A 412 -17.41 2.30 -19.78
CA TRP A 412 -16.00 2.69 -19.80
C TRP A 412 -15.53 3.07 -21.21
N CYS A 413 -15.94 2.38 -22.27
CA CYS A 413 -15.60 2.69 -23.68
C CYS A 413 -16.21 4.02 -24.15
#